data_69b8f67ecd065a4e7d591c0276565430
#
_entry.id   69b8f67ecd065a4e7d591c0276565430
#
_cell.length_a   1.000
_cell.length_b   1.000
_cell.length_c   1.000
_cell.angle_alpha   90.00
_cell.angle_beta   90.00
_cell.angle_gamma   90.00
#
_symmetry.space_group_name_H-M   'P 1'
#
loop_
_entity.id
_entity.type
_entity.pdbx_description
1 polymer ?
#
loop_
_entity_poly.entity_id
_entity_poly.type
_entity_poly.pdbx_seq_one_letter_code
_entity_poly.pdbx_strand_id
1 'polypeptide(L)'
;MTGGFVVSLFFAPDKIYTGAGCINEAGDALTSLGKKALIVTGGHVVRLECFEKLTAILEKGGVEYTVFSGITGEPTDKMIEAGLDVYKSSGCDFIIGIGGGSPLDSMKAIAAMSVNSGKIADYMGRVIGGKLPPMAAIPTTAGTGSEATQFTVITDSENGIKMLLKGDVLLPDIAVIDPEFTISSPKSVTASTGLDALTHAVEAYTSRKAQPLTDAVAADAVRRIFEYLPRAYKDGSDKKAREEMSVAALEAGFAINNSSVTIVHGMSRPIGALFHVPHGLSNAMLLSECMAFACDGAYEKFARLGDITGVSKPSMTEKEKAEAFVAALGEICAVCEVPTLAEYGTDIEAFRRSIDKMSDDALASGSPGNTVKTVTKEDIVRLYEAVLK
;
A
#
# COMPACT_ATOMS: atom_id res chain seq x y z
N MET A 1 -14.28 22.48 28.01
CA MET A 1 -14.25 22.26 26.56
C MET A 1 -15.26 21.19 26.24
N THR A 2 -16.35 21.55 25.57
CA THR A 2 -17.38 20.61 25.14
C THR A 2 -16.80 19.77 24.03
N GLY A 3 -16.41 18.53 24.34
CA GLY A 3 -15.98 17.57 23.34
C GLY A 3 -17.15 17.25 22.40
N GLY A 4 -17.19 17.94 21.27
CA GLY A 4 -18.12 17.58 20.20
C GLY A 4 -17.79 16.19 19.70
N PHE A 5 -18.79 15.34 19.49
CA PHE A 5 -18.62 14.05 18.84
C PHE A 5 -18.10 14.29 17.42
N VAL A 6 -16.90 13.80 17.13
CA VAL A 6 -16.36 13.81 15.75
C VAL A 6 -17.00 12.63 15.02
N VAL A 7 -17.73 12.92 13.95
CA VAL A 7 -18.27 11.87 13.08
C VAL A 7 -17.11 11.36 12.20
N SER A 8 -16.87 10.08 12.24
CA SER A 8 -15.87 9.41 11.39
C SER A 8 -16.59 8.52 10.38
N LEU A 9 -16.07 8.48 9.14
CA LEU A 9 -16.50 7.55 8.09
C LEU A 9 -15.50 6.42 7.99
N PHE A 10 -15.99 5.23 7.63
CA PHE A 10 -15.16 4.06 7.35
C PHE A 10 -15.61 3.41 6.05
N PHE A 11 -14.70 3.35 5.09
CA PHE A 11 -14.93 2.77 3.77
C PHE A 11 -14.20 1.43 3.64
N ALA A 12 -14.87 0.45 3.05
CA ALA A 12 -14.32 -0.86 2.72
C ALA A 12 -14.98 -1.36 1.42
N PRO A 13 -14.38 -2.31 0.69
CA PRO A 13 -15.04 -3.00 -0.40
C PRO A 13 -16.38 -3.64 0.03
N ASP A 14 -17.33 -3.72 -0.90
CA ASP A 14 -18.66 -4.30 -0.59
C ASP A 14 -18.56 -5.78 -0.20
N LYS A 15 -17.62 -6.51 -0.82
CA LYS A 15 -17.35 -7.92 -0.50
C LYS A 15 -15.85 -8.16 -0.38
N ILE A 16 -15.47 -8.90 0.65
CA ILE A 16 -14.08 -9.27 0.91
C ILE A 16 -14.03 -10.77 1.15
N TYR A 17 -13.24 -11.46 0.35
CA TYR A 17 -12.96 -12.89 0.48
C TYR A 17 -11.54 -13.07 0.98
N THR A 18 -11.34 -13.82 2.06
CA THR A 18 -10.02 -14.07 2.64
C THR A 18 -9.81 -15.55 2.93
N GLY A 19 -8.59 -16.04 2.81
CA GLY A 19 -8.21 -17.40 3.12
C GLY A 19 -7.79 -18.21 1.88
N ALA A 20 -7.07 -19.31 2.12
CA ALA A 20 -6.54 -20.15 1.05
C ALA A 20 -7.66 -20.73 0.16
N GLY A 21 -7.55 -20.55 -1.14
CA GLY A 21 -8.55 -20.99 -2.12
C GLY A 21 -9.79 -20.11 -2.20
N CYS A 22 -9.85 -18.96 -1.50
CA CYS A 22 -11.04 -18.10 -1.47
C CYS A 22 -11.42 -17.54 -2.85
N ILE A 23 -10.53 -17.57 -3.83
CA ILE A 23 -10.85 -17.21 -5.22
C ILE A 23 -11.99 -18.07 -5.78
N ASN A 24 -12.09 -19.34 -5.39
CA ASN A 24 -13.15 -20.23 -5.84
C ASN A 24 -14.50 -19.83 -5.24
N GLU A 25 -14.52 -19.45 -3.94
CA GLU A 25 -15.72 -18.98 -3.25
C GLU A 25 -16.18 -17.61 -3.78
N ALA A 26 -15.24 -16.78 -4.27
CA ALA A 26 -15.54 -15.51 -4.90
C ALA A 26 -16.11 -15.66 -6.33
N GLY A 27 -16.08 -16.85 -6.93
CA GLY A 27 -16.39 -17.09 -8.33
C GLY A 27 -17.72 -16.51 -8.77
N ASP A 28 -18.82 -16.81 -8.07
CA ASP A 28 -20.16 -16.28 -8.40
C ASP A 28 -20.22 -14.74 -8.27
N ALA A 29 -19.54 -14.17 -7.28
CA ALA A 29 -19.49 -12.73 -7.12
C ALA A 29 -18.71 -12.07 -8.26
N LEU A 30 -17.56 -12.62 -8.64
CA LEU A 30 -16.74 -12.11 -9.74
C LEU A 30 -17.49 -12.16 -11.08
N THR A 31 -18.17 -13.28 -11.36
CA THR A 31 -18.92 -13.47 -12.61
C THR A 31 -20.23 -12.67 -12.67
N SER A 32 -20.73 -12.20 -11.52
CA SER A 32 -21.91 -11.32 -11.44
C SER A 32 -21.60 -9.84 -11.73
N LEU A 33 -20.33 -9.43 -11.82
CA LEU A 33 -19.96 -8.03 -12.05
C LEU A 33 -20.31 -7.53 -13.45
N GLY A 34 -20.32 -8.40 -14.47
CA GLY A 34 -20.61 -8.03 -15.84
C GLY A 34 -20.54 -9.21 -16.81
N LYS A 35 -20.51 -8.90 -18.09
CA LYS A 35 -20.47 -9.90 -19.17
C LYS A 35 -19.08 -10.08 -19.77
N LYS A 36 -18.26 -9.03 -19.74
CA LYS A 36 -16.92 -9.05 -20.31
C LYS A 36 -15.92 -8.27 -19.46
N ALA A 37 -14.95 -8.97 -18.90
CA ALA A 37 -13.92 -8.40 -18.06
C ALA A 37 -12.75 -7.80 -18.86
N LEU A 38 -12.21 -6.65 -18.45
CA LEU A 38 -10.80 -6.34 -18.69
C LEU A 38 -9.98 -6.86 -17.51
N ILE A 39 -9.06 -7.79 -17.76
CA ILE A 39 -8.10 -8.24 -16.74
C ILE A 39 -6.84 -7.37 -16.87
N VAL A 40 -6.56 -6.54 -15.86
CA VAL A 40 -5.38 -5.66 -15.79
C VAL A 40 -4.31 -6.33 -14.94
N THR A 41 -3.13 -6.55 -15.51
CA THR A 41 -2.07 -7.31 -14.83
C THR A 41 -0.66 -6.96 -15.38
N GLY A 42 0.37 -7.54 -14.77
CA GLY A 42 1.74 -7.51 -15.29
C GLY A 42 2.06 -8.77 -16.12
N GLY A 43 3.01 -8.65 -17.06
CA GLY A 43 3.39 -9.76 -17.97
C GLY A 43 3.94 -11.01 -17.27
N HIS A 44 4.36 -10.92 -16.01
CA HIS A 44 4.76 -12.08 -15.21
C HIS A 44 3.54 -12.86 -14.70
N VAL A 45 2.52 -12.17 -14.22
CA VAL A 45 1.34 -12.77 -13.55
C VAL A 45 0.53 -13.65 -14.50
N VAL A 46 0.47 -13.33 -15.80
CA VAL A 46 -0.24 -14.15 -16.81
C VAL A 46 0.30 -15.59 -16.94
N ARG A 47 1.46 -15.88 -16.37
CA ARG A 47 2.11 -17.19 -16.38
C ARG A 47 1.98 -17.93 -15.05
N LEU A 48 1.29 -17.35 -14.07
CA LEU A 48 1.13 -17.91 -12.73
C LEU A 48 -0.20 -18.65 -12.61
N GLU A 49 -0.23 -19.64 -11.74
CA GLU A 49 -1.44 -20.44 -11.44
C GLU A 49 -2.64 -19.58 -11.00
N CYS A 50 -2.39 -18.47 -10.29
CA CYS A 50 -3.46 -17.55 -9.88
C CYS A 50 -4.22 -16.96 -11.07
N PHE A 51 -3.53 -16.70 -12.19
CA PHE A 51 -4.16 -16.20 -13.41
C PHE A 51 -4.99 -17.30 -14.09
N GLU A 52 -4.47 -18.52 -14.17
CA GLU A 52 -5.20 -19.67 -14.71
C GLU A 52 -6.46 -19.98 -13.89
N LYS A 53 -6.38 -19.91 -12.55
CA LYS A 53 -7.55 -20.07 -11.67
C LYS A 53 -8.62 -19.01 -11.95
N LEU A 54 -8.21 -17.74 -12.08
CA LEU A 54 -9.14 -16.63 -12.38
C LEU A 54 -9.83 -16.85 -13.73
N THR A 55 -9.07 -17.14 -14.79
CA THR A 55 -9.65 -17.30 -16.15
C THR A 55 -10.59 -18.51 -16.22
N ALA A 56 -10.24 -19.63 -15.57
CA ALA A 56 -11.12 -20.80 -15.49
C ALA A 56 -12.46 -20.51 -14.78
N ILE A 57 -12.44 -19.65 -13.73
CA ILE A 57 -13.66 -19.19 -13.05
C ILE A 57 -14.54 -18.37 -13.99
N LEU A 58 -13.95 -17.40 -14.72
CA LEU A 58 -14.69 -16.58 -15.67
C LEU A 58 -15.29 -17.41 -16.81
N GLU A 59 -14.51 -18.32 -17.39
CA GLU A 59 -14.96 -19.23 -18.46
C GLU A 59 -16.11 -20.12 -17.99
N LYS A 60 -15.99 -20.72 -16.79
CA LYS A 60 -17.05 -21.52 -16.18
C LYS A 60 -18.34 -20.74 -15.95
N GLY A 61 -18.19 -19.45 -15.58
CA GLY A 61 -19.31 -18.52 -15.39
C GLY A 61 -19.87 -17.93 -16.69
N GLY A 62 -19.31 -18.27 -17.86
CA GLY A 62 -19.72 -17.73 -19.15
C GLY A 62 -19.37 -16.26 -19.36
N VAL A 63 -18.37 -15.74 -18.63
CA VAL A 63 -17.88 -14.37 -18.73
C VAL A 63 -16.73 -14.31 -19.73
N GLU A 64 -16.86 -13.49 -20.77
CA GLU A 64 -15.75 -13.18 -21.66
C GLU A 64 -14.71 -12.31 -20.99
N TYR A 65 -13.46 -12.35 -21.45
CA TYR A 65 -12.42 -11.46 -20.96
C TYR A 65 -11.43 -11.04 -22.04
N THR A 66 -10.83 -9.88 -21.81
CA THR A 66 -9.66 -9.38 -22.55
C THR A 66 -8.55 -9.11 -21.55
N VAL A 67 -7.30 -9.43 -21.90
CA VAL A 67 -6.17 -9.26 -21.00
C VAL A 67 -5.35 -8.05 -21.43
N PHE A 68 -5.10 -7.15 -20.48
CA PHE A 68 -4.12 -6.08 -20.60
C PHE A 68 -2.97 -6.35 -19.64
N SER A 69 -1.86 -6.89 -20.18
CA SER A 69 -0.65 -7.24 -19.41
C SER A 69 0.47 -6.20 -19.56
N GLY A 70 0.10 -4.97 -19.93
CA GLY A 70 1.04 -3.87 -20.20
C GLY A 70 1.58 -3.15 -18.97
N ILE A 71 1.29 -3.61 -17.75
CA ILE A 71 1.81 -3.02 -16.52
C ILE A 71 3.19 -3.62 -16.23
N THR A 72 4.23 -2.89 -16.63
CA THR A 72 5.62 -3.40 -16.59
C THR A 72 6.43 -2.92 -15.39
N GLY A 73 5.86 -2.10 -14.53
CA GLY A 73 6.50 -1.51 -13.35
C GLY A 73 5.53 -0.61 -12.59
N GLU A 74 6.04 0.49 -12.03
CA GLU A 74 5.18 1.52 -11.47
C GLU A 74 4.27 2.10 -12.55
N PRO A 75 2.96 2.27 -12.30
CA PRO A 75 2.03 2.67 -13.35
C PRO A 75 2.28 4.10 -13.81
N THR A 76 2.23 4.29 -15.12
CA THR A 76 2.34 5.60 -15.75
C THR A 76 1.04 6.00 -16.45
N ASP A 77 0.85 7.29 -16.67
CA ASP A 77 -0.24 7.84 -17.47
C ASP A 77 -0.38 7.14 -18.84
N LYS A 78 0.75 6.84 -19.51
CA LYS A 78 0.78 6.13 -20.79
C LYS A 78 0.29 4.68 -20.70
N MET A 79 0.63 3.97 -19.62
CA MET A 79 0.10 2.63 -19.39
C MET A 79 -1.41 2.67 -19.14
N ILE A 80 -1.91 3.72 -18.46
CA ILE A 80 -3.34 3.89 -18.21
C ILE A 80 -4.07 4.20 -19.53
N GLU A 81 -3.55 5.08 -20.37
CA GLU A 81 -4.11 5.38 -21.71
C GLU A 81 -4.19 4.10 -22.56
N ALA A 82 -3.11 3.31 -22.63
CA ALA A 82 -3.11 2.06 -23.38
C ALA A 82 -4.13 1.04 -22.85
N GLY A 83 -4.25 0.90 -21.52
CA GLY A 83 -5.26 0.03 -20.89
C GLY A 83 -6.68 0.52 -21.15
N LEU A 84 -6.92 1.83 -21.15
CA LEU A 84 -8.20 2.43 -21.46
C LEU A 84 -8.62 2.19 -22.92
N ASP A 85 -7.69 2.25 -23.86
CA ASP A 85 -7.94 1.95 -25.27
C ASP A 85 -8.35 0.47 -25.45
N VAL A 86 -7.68 -0.45 -24.74
CA VAL A 86 -8.05 -1.86 -24.73
C VAL A 86 -9.45 -2.05 -24.13
N TYR A 87 -9.76 -1.42 -22.98
CA TYR A 87 -11.07 -1.48 -22.35
C TYR A 87 -12.19 -1.06 -23.32
N LYS A 88 -12.03 0.11 -23.95
CA LYS A 88 -13.03 0.67 -24.87
C LYS A 88 -13.18 -0.15 -26.14
N SER A 89 -12.06 -0.53 -26.79
CA SER A 89 -12.10 -1.26 -28.07
C SER A 89 -12.61 -2.70 -27.94
N SER A 90 -12.41 -3.32 -26.76
CA SER A 90 -12.86 -4.68 -26.50
C SER A 90 -14.31 -4.76 -26.03
N GLY A 91 -14.96 -3.64 -25.69
CA GLY A 91 -16.32 -3.62 -25.18
C GLY A 91 -16.48 -4.28 -23.81
N CYS A 92 -15.46 -4.18 -22.96
CA CYS A 92 -15.53 -4.65 -21.58
C CYS A 92 -16.48 -3.77 -20.75
N ASP A 93 -17.17 -4.38 -19.77
CA ASP A 93 -18.17 -3.68 -18.94
C ASP A 93 -17.80 -3.71 -17.43
N PHE A 94 -16.75 -4.43 -17.04
CA PHE A 94 -16.14 -4.38 -15.71
C PHE A 94 -14.64 -4.66 -15.78
N ILE A 95 -13.91 -4.44 -14.67
CA ILE A 95 -12.46 -4.57 -14.66
C ILE A 95 -12.00 -5.41 -13.46
N ILE A 96 -11.07 -6.33 -13.70
CA ILE A 96 -10.39 -7.11 -12.66
C ILE A 96 -8.91 -6.72 -12.66
N GLY A 97 -8.39 -6.27 -11.52
CA GLY A 97 -6.95 -6.12 -11.30
C GLY A 97 -6.40 -7.35 -10.60
N ILE A 98 -5.38 -8.00 -11.16
CA ILE A 98 -4.68 -9.12 -10.52
C ILE A 98 -3.18 -8.87 -10.55
N GLY A 99 -2.54 -8.85 -9.38
CA GLY A 99 -1.10 -8.58 -9.24
C GLY A 99 -0.73 -7.86 -7.96
N GLY A 100 0.42 -7.22 -7.93
CA GLY A 100 0.80 -6.30 -6.86
C GLY A 100 0.05 -4.97 -6.95
N GLY A 101 0.51 -3.95 -6.20
CA GLY A 101 -0.12 -2.62 -6.19
C GLY A 101 -0.27 -1.98 -7.57
N SER A 102 0.76 -2.08 -8.44
CA SER A 102 0.75 -1.44 -9.76
C SER A 102 -0.42 -1.86 -10.67
N PRO A 103 -0.73 -3.17 -10.87
CA PRO A 103 -1.92 -3.57 -11.59
C PRO A 103 -3.23 -3.12 -10.94
N LEU A 104 -3.33 -3.16 -9.60
CA LEU A 104 -4.53 -2.74 -8.87
C LEU A 104 -4.77 -1.23 -9.02
N ASP A 105 -3.73 -0.44 -8.91
CA ASP A 105 -3.79 1.00 -9.12
C ASP A 105 -4.14 1.33 -10.58
N SER A 106 -3.55 0.62 -11.54
CA SER A 106 -3.88 0.78 -12.96
C SER A 106 -5.33 0.43 -13.26
N MET A 107 -5.88 -0.63 -12.67
CA MET A 107 -7.29 -0.99 -12.78
C MET A 107 -8.19 0.18 -12.37
N LYS A 108 -7.95 0.78 -11.21
CA LYS A 108 -8.71 1.91 -10.69
C LYS A 108 -8.62 3.14 -11.60
N ALA A 109 -7.40 3.44 -12.08
CA ALA A 109 -7.17 4.57 -12.97
C ALA A 109 -7.84 4.38 -14.34
N ILE A 110 -7.80 3.17 -14.91
CA ILE A 110 -8.51 2.82 -16.16
C ILE A 110 -10.03 2.94 -15.95
N ALA A 111 -10.56 2.42 -14.83
CA ALA A 111 -11.98 2.56 -14.49
C ALA A 111 -12.38 4.03 -14.40
N ALA A 112 -11.59 4.85 -13.70
CA ALA A 112 -11.81 6.29 -13.59
C ALA A 112 -11.85 6.98 -14.96
N MET A 113 -10.86 6.72 -15.81
CA MET A 113 -10.76 7.37 -17.13
C MET A 113 -11.74 6.80 -18.16
N SER A 114 -12.41 5.69 -17.88
CA SER A 114 -13.46 5.15 -18.76
C SER A 114 -14.71 6.02 -18.80
N VAL A 115 -14.96 6.79 -17.72
CA VAL A 115 -16.16 7.63 -17.56
C VAL A 115 -15.84 9.12 -17.42
N ASN A 116 -14.58 9.46 -17.16
CA ASN A 116 -14.14 10.83 -17.00
C ASN A 116 -13.36 11.30 -18.24
N SER A 117 -13.41 12.61 -18.53
CA SER A 117 -12.75 13.22 -19.70
C SER A 117 -11.38 13.81 -19.35
N GLY A 118 -10.56 14.07 -20.35
CA GLY A 118 -9.22 14.66 -20.18
C GLY A 118 -8.14 13.61 -19.91
N LYS A 119 -7.02 14.02 -19.33
CA LYS A 119 -5.91 13.17 -18.94
C LYS A 119 -6.00 12.81 -17.46
N ILE A 120 -5.46 11.67 -17.06
CA ILE A 120 -5.42 11.27 -15.64
C ILE A 120 -4.70 12.33 -14.77
N ALA A 121 -3.71 13.02 -15.32
CA ALA A 121 -2.99 14.10 -14.64
C ALA A 121 -3.89 15.30 -14.26
N ASP A 122 -4.98 15.55 -14.98
CA ASP A 122 -5.92 16.63 -14.69
C ASP A 122 -6.65 16.45 -13.35
N TYR A 123 -6.60 15.24 -12.78
CA TYR A 123 -7.26 14.87 -11.54
C TYR A 123 -6.34 14.97 -10.31
N MET A 124 -5.08 15.37 -10.50
CA MET A 124 -4.19 15.63 -9.37
C MET A 124 -4.75 16.78 -8.50
N GLY A 125 -4.88 16.53 -7.19
CA GLY A 125 -5.48 17.48 -6.25
C GLY A 125 -7.01 17.61 -6.31
N ARG A 126 -7.68 16.81 -7.14
CA ARG A 126 -9.15 16.75 -7.25
C ARG A 126 -9.66 15.40 -6.76
N VAL A 127 -10.93 15.34 -6.37
CA VAL A 127 -11.61 14.09 -6.06
C VAL A 127 -12.18 13.50 -7.36
N ILE A 128 -11.79 12.27 -7.67
CA ILE A 128 -12.35 11.51 -8.80
C ILE A 128 -13.77 11.09 -8.43
N GLY A 129 -14.69 11.34 -9.33
CA GLY A 129 -16.11 10.99 -9.18
C GLY A 129 -16.63 10.26 -10.43
N GLY A 130 -17.97 10.09 -10.46
CA GLY A 130 -18.67 9.41 -11.56
C GLY A 130 -19.07 7.98 -11.18
N LYS A 131 -19.88 7.35 -12.03
CA LYS A 131 -20.28 5.95 -11.86
C LYS A 131 -19.29 5.09 -12.64
N LEU A 132 -18.30 4.54 -11.95
CA LEU A 132 -17.30 3.68 -12.54
C LEU A 132 -17.88 2.29 -12.92
N PRO A 133 -17.26 1.58 -13.88
CA PRO A 133 -17.55 0.16 -14.08
C PRO A 133 -17.19 -0.63 -12.80
N PRO A 134 -17.87 -1.75 -12.52
CA PRO A 134 -17.54 -2.58 -11.36
C PRO A 134 -16.08 -3.04 -11.39
N MET A 135 -15.47 -3.13 -10.21
CA MET A 135 -14.06 -3.48 -10.06
C MET A 135 -13.86 -4.63 -9.06
N ALA A 136 -13.00 -5.59 -9.42
CA ALA A 136 -12.50 -6.59 -8.49
C ALA A 136 -10.98 -6.51 -8.38
N ALA A 137 -10.46 -6.52 -7.16
CA ALA A 137 -9.03 -6.47 -6.86
C ALA A 137 -8.54 -7.78 -6.27
N ILE A 138 -7.52 -8.37 -6.88
CA ILE A 138 -6.93 -9.67 -6.50
C ILE A 138 -5.43 -9.49 -6.31
N PRO A 139 -4.97 -9.13 -5.09
CA PRO A 139 -3.55 -8.94 -4.81
C PRO A 139 -2.77 -10.27 -4.89
N THR A 140 -1.56 -10.21 -5.44
CA THR A 140 -0.58 -11.31 -5.41
C THR A 140 0.62 -11.00 -4.51
N THR A 141 0.57 -9.89 -3.78
CA THR A 141 1.55 -9.47 -2.77
C THR A 141 0.82 -9.09 -1.48
N ALA A 142 1.46 -9.27 -0.35
CA ALA A 142 0.94 -8.86 0.96
C ALA A 142 1.63 -7.56 1.39
N GLY A 143 1.07 -6.40 0.99
CA GLY A 143 1.76 -5.12 1.27
C GLY A 143 0.95 -3.87 1.04
N THR A 144 0.68 -3.53 -0.20
CA THR A 144 0.17 -2.20 -0.58
C THR A 144 -1.22 -1.87 -0.06
N GLY A 145 -2.06 -2.90 0.18
CA GLY A 145 -3.45 -2.69 0.57
C GLY A 145 -4.30 -1.98 -0.49
N SER A 146 -3.83 -1.89 -1.76
CA SER A 146 -4.57 -1.18 -2.81
C SER A 146 -5.96 -1.74 -3.03
N GLU A 147 -6.18 -3.03 -2.79
CA GLU A 147 -7.49 -3.69 -2.84
C GLU A 147 -8.50 -3.13 -1.83
N ALA A 148 -8.04 -2.42 -0.80
CA ALA A 148 -8.84 -1.86 0.29
C ALA A 148 -8.86 -0.33 0.33
N THR A 149 -8.33 0.33 -0.72
CA THR A 149 -8.16 1.79 -0.70
C THR A 149 -8.88 2.51 -1.82
N GLN A 150 -9.29 3.75 -1.52
CA GLN A 150 -9.86 4.72 -2.46
C GLN A 150 -8.80 5.56 -3.18
N PHE A 151 -7.56 5.07 -3.22
CA PHE A 151 -6.43 5.76 -3.81
C PHE A 151 -5.89 4.99 -5.01
N THR A 152 -5.24 5.72 -5.90
CA THR A 152 -4.39 5.16 -6.96
C THR A 152 -3.17 6.06 -7.15
N VAL A 153 -2.00 5.46 -7.32
CA VAL A 153 -0.74 6.19 -7.54
C VAL A 153 -0.28 5.97 -8.96
N ILE A 154 -0.29 7.05 -9.74
CA ILE A 154 0.09 7.03 -11.16
C ILE A 154 1.21 8.04 -11.40
N THR A 155 2.23 7.64 -12.12
CA THR A 155 3.31 8.54 -12.51
C THR A 155 2.92 9.33 -13.76
N ASP A 156 2.91 10.66 -13.64
CA ASP A 156 2.92 11.56 -14.78
C ASP A 156 4.30 11.46 -15.45
N SER A 157 4.33 10.83 -16.62
CA SER A 157 5.58 10.54 -17.33
C SER A 157 6.19 11.79 -17.99
N GLU A 158 5.41 12.85 -18.20
CA GLU A 158 5.89 14.11 -18.76
C GLU A 158 6.64 14.94 -17.72
N ASN A 159 6.12 14.99 -16.49
CA ASN A 159 6.66 15.80 -15.41
C ASN A 159 7.49 15.01 -14.37
N GLY A 160 7.50 13.67 -14.45
CA GLY A 160 8.18 12.80 -13.50
C GLY A 160 7.58 12.83 -12.07
N ILE A 161 6.26 13.09 -11.96
CA ILE A 161 5.57 13.26 -10.68
C ILE A 161 4.75 12.02 -10.36
N LYS A 162 4.93 11.44 -9.18
CA LYS A 162 4.02 10.43 -8.63
C LYS A 162 2.78 11.09 -8.07
N MET A 163 1.68 10.99 -8.80
CA MET A 163 0.39 11.55 -8.45
C MET A 163 -0.36 10.60 -7.52
N LEU A 164 -0.72 11.06 -6.32
CA LEU A 164 -1.69 10.40 -5.48
C LEU A 164 -3.09 10.92 -5.85
N LEU A 165 -3.86 10.09 -6.52
CA LEU A 165 -5.23 10.38 -6.93
C LEU A 165 -6.21 9.68 -5.98
N LYS A 166 -7.36 10.31 -5.71
CA LYS A 166 -8.33 9.76 -4.78
C LYS A 166 -9.78 10.00 -5.19
N GLY A 167 -10.65 9.13 -4.71
CA GLY A 167 -12.10 9.23 -4.79
C GLY A 167 -12.70 7.97 -4.17
N ASP A 168 -13.79 8.09 -3.44
CA ASP A 168 -14.50 6.95 -2.86
C ASP A 168 -14.92 5.92 -3.90
N VAL A 169 -15.21 6.39 -5.11
CA VAL A 169 -15.54 5.55 -6.28
C VAL A 169 -14.38 4.66 -6.78
N LEU A 170 -13.14 4.92 -6.32
CA LEU A 170 -11.97 4.09 -6.66
C LEU A 170 -11.83 2.85 -5.77
N LEU A 171 -12.63 2.75 -4.70
CA LEU A 171 -12.64 1.55 -3.88
C LEU A 171 -13.21 0.38 -4.68
N PRO A 172 -12.53 -0.77 -4.79
CA PRO A 172 -13.06 -1.92 -5.51
C PRO A 172 -14.35 -2.46 -4.88
N ASP A 173 -15.28 -2.96 -5.70
CA ASP A 173 -16.50 -3.62 -5.20
C ASP A 173 -16.17 -4.96 -4.51
N ILE A 174 -15.18 -5.68 -5.05
CA ILE A 174 -14.75 -6.98 -4.53
C ILE A 174 -13.24 -6.98 -4.31
N ALA A 175 -12.82 -7.45 -3.12
CA ALA A 175 -11.42 -7.78 -2.83
C ALA A 175 -11.30 -9.28 -2.56
N VAL A 176 -10.33 -9.96 -3.22
CA VAL A 176 -10.09 -11.40 -3.06
C VAL A 176 -8.66 -11.61 -2.58
N ILE A 177 -8.51 -11.96 -1.32
CA ILE A 177 -7.23 -12.05 -0.60
C ILE A 177 -6.88 -13.53 -0.44
N ASP A 178 -6.40 -14.13 -1.52
CA ASP A 178 -5.98 -15.53 -1.51
C ASP A 178 -4.48 -15.62 -1.21
N PRO A 179 -4.07 -16.08 -0.02
CA PRO A 179 -2.66 -16.16 0.36
C PRO A 179 -1.85 -17.11 -0.53
N GLU A 180 -2.47 -18.07 -1.21
CA GLU A 180 -1.76 -18.93 -2.15
C GLU A 180 -1.11 -18.15 -3.28
N PHE A 181 -1.67 -17.00 -3.67
CA PHE A 181 -1.14 -16.14 -4.72
C PHE A 181 0.13 -15.38 -4.31
N THR A 182 0.44 -15.36 -3.01
CA THR A 182 1.64 -14.71 -2.47
C THR A 182 2.82 -15.67 -2.32
N ILE A 183 2.61 -17.00 -2.41
CA ILE A 183 3.64 -18.03 -2.13
C ILE A 183 4.83 -17.91 -3.10
N SER A 184 4.57 -17.53 -4.35
CA SER A 184 5.62 -17.37 -5.37
C SER A 184 6.44 -16.07 -5.23
N SER A 185 6.09 -15.20 -4.29
CA SER A 185 6.82 -13.94 -4.09
C SER A 185 8.23 -14.19 -3.59
N PRO A 186 9.26 -13.65 -4.26
CA PRO A 186 10.64 -13.77 -3.80
C PRO A 186 10.85 -13.04 -2.47
N LYS A 187 11.94 -13.38 -1.76
CA LYS A 187 12.29 -12.78 -0.46
C LYS A 187 12.30 -11.25 -0.49
N SER A 188 12.87 -10.65 -1.52
CA SER A 188 12.94 -9.19 -1.68
C SER A 188 11.56 -8.54 -1.78
N VAL A 189 10.62 -9.17 -2.48
CA VAL A 189 9.23 -8.71 -2.57
C VAL A 189 8.53 -8.91 -1.22
N THR A 190 8.70 -10.09 -0.59
CA THR A 190 8.12 -10.37 0.73
C THR A 190 8.57 -9.32 1.77
N ALA A 191 9.87 -9.00 1.81
CA ALA A 191 10.42 -7.99 2.70
C ALA A 191 9.85 -6.60 2.42
N SER A 192 10.02 -6.12 1.18
CA SER A 192 9.62 -4.75 0.84
C SER A 192 8.11 -4.52 0.99
N THR A 193 7.27 -5.48 0.59
CA THR A 193 5.82 -5.32 0.72
C THR A 193 5.34 -5.52 2.15
N GLY A 194 5.92 -6.46 2.90
CA GLY A 194 5.57 -6.67 4.31
C GLY A 194 5.95 -5.49 5.20
N LEU A 195 7.11 -4.88 4.95
CA LEU A 195 7.54 -3.66 5.66
C LEU A 195 6.74 -2.42 5.22
N ASP A 196 6.25 -2.39 3.98
CA ASP A 196 5.30 -1.39 3.51
C ASP A 196 3.98 -1.47 4.28
N ALA A 197 3.42 -2.70 4.43
CA ALA A 197 2.23 -2.94 5.25
C ALA A 197 2.46 -2.54 6.72
N LEU A 198 3.65 -2.85 7.28
CA LEU A 198 4.01 -2.41 8.63
C LEU A 198 4.02 -0.89 8.75
N THR A 199 4.63 -0.22 7.77
CA THR A 199 4.68 1.24 7.72
C THR A 199 3.27 1.83 7.64
N HIS A 200 2.42 1.29 6.77
CA HIS A 200 1.01 1.67 6.67
C HIS A 200 0.29 1.55 8.02
N ALA A 201 0.40 0.40 8.69
CA ALA A 201 -0.28 0.16 9.95
C ALA A 201 0.22 1.08 11.08
N VAL A 202 1.55 1.25 11.22
CA VAL A 202 2.15 2.12 12.25
C VAL A 202 1.79 3.58 11.99
N GLU A 203 1.91 4.06 10.76
CA GLU A 203 1.56 5.44 10.42
C GLU A 203 0.07 5.71 10.60
N ALA A 204 -0.81 4.80 10.16
CA ALA A 204 -2.24 4.93 10.36
C ALA A 204 -2.62 5.01 11.84
N TYR A 205 -2.03 4.13 12.67
CA TYR A 205 -2.28 4.09 14.11
C TYR A 205 -1.81 5.35 14.83
N THR A 206 -0.66 5.89 14.42
CA THR A 206 -0.05 7.10 15.01
C THR A 206 -0.42 8.38 14.28
N SER A 207 -1.30 8.34 13.28
CA SER A 207 -1.74 9.52 12.54
C SER A 207 -2.63 10.43 13.39
N ARG A 208 -2.59 11.74 13.12
CA ARG A 208 -3.59 12.70 13.65
C ARG A 208 -5.02 12.40 13.18
N LYS A 209 -5.17 11.63 12.10
CA LYS A 209 -6.45 11.21 11.53
C LYS A 209 -6.91 9.82 12.00
N ALA A 210 -6.16 9.21 12.93
CA ALA A 210 -6.53 7.93 13.50
C ALA A 210 -7.89 8.00 14.20
N GLN A 211 -8.66 6.93 14.10
CA GLN A 211 -9.98 6.79 14.68
C GLN A 211 -10.14 5.39 15.28
N PRO A 212 -11.11 5.16 16.20
CA PRO A 212 -11.21 3.87 16.91
C PRO A 212 -11.25 2.63 16.02
N LEU A 213 -11.91 2.68 14.86
CA LEU A 213 -11.95 1.55 13.92
C LEU A 213 -10.62 1.34 13.21
N THR A 214 -9.93 2.42 12.80
CA THR A 214 -8.61 2.30 12.20
C THR A 214 -7.58 1.84 13.22
N ASP A 215 -7.68 2.28 14.47
CA ASP A 215 -6.78 1.84 15.55
C ASP A 215 -6.89 0.33 15.79
N ALA A 216 -8.11 -0.23 15.74
CA ALA A 216 -8.34 -1.65 15.95
C ALA A 216 -7.66 -2.50 14.86
N VAL A 217 -7.90 -2.18 13.58
CA VAL A 217 -7.31 -2.95 12.46
C VAL A 217 -5.82 -2.71 12.32
N ALA A 218 -5.33 -1.48 12.53
CA ALA A 218 -3.90 -1.17 12.48
C ALA A 218 -3.11 -1.91 13.58
N ALA A 219 -3.64 -1.97 14.79
CA ALA A 219 -3.01 -2.67 15.91
C ALA A 219 -2.89 -4.18 15.64
N ASP A 220 -3.93 -4.81 15.07
CA ASP A 220 -3.86 -6.23 14.72
C ASP A 220 -2.91 -6.48 13.55
N ALA A 221 -2.91 -5.60 12.55
CA ALA A 221 -1.94 -5.65 11.44
C ALA A 221 -0.49 -5.60 11.96
N VAL A 222 -0.17 -4.65 12.86
CA VAL A 222 1.18 -4.56 13.46
C VAL A 222 1.54 -5.86 14.20
N ARG A 223 0.63 -6.39 15.03
CA ARG A 223 0.85 -7.66 15.74
C ARG A 223 1.16 -8.82 14.80
N ARG A 224 0.31 -8.99 13.76
CA ARG A 224 0.51 -10.05 12.75
C ARG A 224 1.83 -9.91 12.02
N ILE A 225 2.19 -8.69 11.58
CA ILE A 225 3.42 -8.46 10.82
C ILE A 225 4.65 -8.75 11.70
N PHE A 226 4.67 -8.33 12.95
CA PHE A 226 5.77 -8.63 13.86
C PHE A 226 5.97 -10.14 14.09
N GLU A 227 4.90 -10.90 14.15
CA GLU A 227 4.95 -12.35 14.35
C GLU A 227 5.28 -13.11 13.05
N TYR A 228 4.70 -12.70 11.91
CA TYR A 228 4.69 -13.54 10.72
C TYR A 228 5.59 -13.05 9.58
N LEU A 229 5.94 -11.77 9.50
CA LEU A 229 6.86 -11.30 8.45
C LEU A 229 8.24 -11.97 8.52
N PRO A 230 8.88 -12.10 9.70
CA PRO A 230 10.15 -12.84 9.82
C PRO A 230 10.05 -14.28 9.35
N ARG A 231 8.91 -14.93 9.59
CA ARG A 231 8.65 -16.32 9.17
C ARG A 231 8.46 -16.42 7.66
N ALA A 232 7.61 -15.57 7.08
CA ALA A 232 7.37 -15.52 5.64
C ALA A 232 8.63 -15.14 4.86
N TYR A 233 9.49 -14.29 5.42
CA TYR A 233 10.77 -13.92 4.85
C TYR A 233 11.78 -15.10 4.88
N LYS A 234 11.86 -15.80 5.99
CA LYS A 234 12.76 -16.95 6.16
C LYS A 234 12.34 -18.14 5.30
N ASP A 235 11.05 -18.43 5.30
CA ASP A 235 10.42 -19.52 4.53
C ASP A 235 9.20 -19.02 3.77
N GLY A 236 9.39 -18.73 2.48
CA GLY A 236 8.30 -18.27 1.60
C GLY A 236 7.18 -19.30 1.39
N SER A 237 7.39 -20.58 1.76
CA SER A 237 6.41 -21.65 1.69
C SER A 237 5.57 -21.82 2.96
N ASP A 238 5.87 -21.07 4.04
CA ASP A 238 5.08 -21.08 5.27
C ASP A 238 3.68 -20.52 5.02
N LYS A 239 2.74 -21.45 4.72
CA LYS A 239 1.36 -21.08 4.38
C LYS A 239 0.67 -20.25 5.45
N LYS A 240 0.92 -20.56 6.74
CA LYS A 240 0.33 -19.78 7.84
C LYS A 240 0.87 -18.36 7.87
N ALA A 241 2.19 -18.18 7.69
CA ALA A 241 2.77 -16.85 7.61
C ALA A 241 2.26 -16.07 6.39
N ARG A 242 2.09 -16.71 5.24
CA ARG A 242 1.49 -16.07 4.04
C ARG A 242 0.05 -15.63 4.28
N GLU A 243 -0.77 -16.47 4.91
CA GLU A 243 -2.15 -16.16 5.27
C GLU A 243 -2.22 -14.93 6.21
N GLU A 244 -1.46 -14.96 7.30
CA GLU A 244 -1.44 -13.88 8.28
C GLU A 244 -0.91 -12.56 7.68
N MET A 245 0.12 -12.63 6.84
CA MET A 245 0.63 -11.45 6.14
C MET A 245 -0.37 -10.88 5.13
N SER A 246 -1.14 -11.73 4.43
CA SER A 246 -2.17 -11.28 3.50
C SER A 246 -3.31 -10.55 4.22
N VAL A 247 -3.75 -11.07 5.37
CA VAL A 247 -4.75 -10.41 6.22
C VAL A 247 -4.18 -9.10 6.79
N ALA A 248 -2.94 -9.10 7.28
CA ALA A 248 -2.30 -7.89 7.82
C ALA A 248 -2.17 -6.77 6.78
N ALA A 249 -1.85 -7.10 5.53
CA ALA A 249 -1.79 -6.12 4.45
C ALA A 249 -3.17 -5.51 4.15
N LEU A 250 -4.22 -6.31 4.14
CA LEU A 250 -5.61 -5.85 4.01
C LEU A 250 -6.01 -4.91 5.16
N GLU A 251 -5.72 -5.29 6.41
CA GLU A 251 -6.00 -4.49 7.61
C GLU A 251 -5.24 -3.16 7.59
N ALA A 252 -3.95 -3.18 7.19
CA ALA A 252 -3.15 -1.98 6.99
C ALA A 252 -3.74 -1.08 5.88
N GLY A 253 -4.23 -1.68 4.79
CA GLY A 253 -4.97 -0.99 3.74
C GLY A 253 -6.22 -0.29 4.27
N PHE A 254 -7.05 -0.97 5.06
CA PHE A 254 -8.20 -0.33 5.74
C PHE A 254 -7.77 0.83 6.64
N ALA A 255 -6.69 0.63 7.40
CA ALA A 255 -6.22 1.64 8.32
C ALA A 255 -5.82 2.93 7.60
N ILE A 256 -4.98 2.87 6.56
CA ILE A 256 -4.57 4.06 5.80
C ILE A 256 -5.72 4.67 5.00
N ASN A 257 -6.63 3.85 4.49
CA ASN A 257 -7.78 4.33 3.72
C ASN A 257 -8.69 5.23 4.55
N ASN A 258 -8.85 4.90 5.83
CA ASN A 258 -9.79 5.54 6.75
C ASN A 258 -9.11 6.45 7.80
N SER A 259 -7.77 6.57 7.74
CA SER A 259 -6.98 7.55 8.47
C SER A 259 -6.02 8.27 7.52
N SER A 260 -4.72 8.02 7.60
CA SER A 260 -3.74 8.54 6.64
C SER A 260 -2.35 7.94 6.88
N VAL A 261 -1.51 7.97 5.86
CA VAL A 261 -0.05 7.88 5.98
C VAL A 261 0.52 9.21 6.48
N THR A 262 1.77 9.20 6.97
CA THR A 262 2.41 10.34 7.64
C THR A 262 3.80 10.66 7.05
N ILE A 263 4.79 10.91 7.90
CA ILE A 263 6.11 11.39 7.51
C ILE A 263 6.92 10.37 6.68
N VAL A 264 6.82 9.06 6.98
CA VAL A 264 7.58 8.03 6.24
C VAL A 264 7.19 8.06 4.77
N HIS A 265 5.90 7.95 4.47
CA HIS A 265 5.40 8.01 3.10
C HIS A 265 5.63 9.37 2.43
N GLY A 266 5.60 10.47 3.21
CA GLY A 266 5.96 11.79 2.70
C GLY A 266 7.40 11.82 2.18
N MET A 267 8.33 11.26 2.95
CA MET A 267 9.76 11.26 2.63
C MET A 267 10.16 10.19 1.62
N SER A 268 9.48 9.04 1.57
CA SER A 268 9.84 7.95 0.66
C SER A 268 9.50 8.25 -0.81
N ARG A 269 8.46 9.01 -1.08
CA ARG A 269 8.02 9.34 -2.44
C ARG A 269 9.10 10.03 -3.27
N PRO A 270 9.77 11.10 -2.78
CA PRO A 270 10.88 11.73 -3.50
C PRO A 270 12.07 10.78 -3.73
N ILE A 271 12.37 9.89 -2.78
CA ILE A 271 13.43 8.87 -2.94
C ILE A 271 13.09 7.96 -4.12
N GLY A 272 11.87 7.43 -4.16
CA GLY A 272 11.42 6.58 -5.26
C GLY A 272 11.43 7.30 -6.62
N ALA A 273 11.03 8.57 -6.66
CA ALA A 273 10.97 9.37 -7.88
C ALA A 273 12.36 9.70 -8.44
N LEU A 274 13.32 10.06 -7.59
CA LEU A 274 14.64 10.53 -8.03
C LEU A 274 15.68 9.40 -8.14
N PHE A 275 15.58 8.38 -7.27
CA PHE A 275 16.61 7.34 -7.15
C PHE A 275 16.09 5.94 -7.50
N HIS A 276 14.83 5.83 -7.93
CA HIS A 276 14.21 4.58 -8.37
C HIS A 276 14.27 3.46 -7.32
N VAL A 277 14.34 3.82 -6.03
CA VAL A 277 14.23 2.85 -4.94
C VAL A 277 12.77 2.38 -4.87
N PRO A 278 12.51 1.05 -4.85
CA PRO A 278 11.16 0.52 -4.73
C PRO A 278 10.43 1.09 -3.51
N HIS A 279 9.14 1.39 -3.66
CA HIS A 279 8.35 2.13 -2.65
C HIS A 279 8.43 1.52 -1.25
N GLY A 280 8.09 0.24 -1.10
CA GLY A 280 8.14 -0.42 0.20
C GLY A 280 9.55 -0.51 0.80
N LEU A 281 10.59 -0.56 -0.06
CA LEU A 281 11.97 -0.55 0.40
C LEU A 281 12.38 0.83 0.92
N SER A 282 12.02 1.90 0.22
CA SER A 282 12.29 3.26 0.68
C SER A 282 11.53 3.61 1.97
N ASN A 283 10.30 3.09 2.15
CA ASN A 283 9.58 3.18 3.41
C ASN A 283 10.33 2.46 4.54
N ALA A 284 10.81 1.24 4.29
CA ALA A 284 11.56 0.46 5.29
C ALA A 284 12.85 1.14 5.74
N MET A 285 13.59 1.76 4.79
CA MET A 285 14.82 2.51 5.09
C MET A 285 14.59 3.73 5.99
N LEU A 286 13.41 4.33 5.92
CA LEU A 286 13.03 5.53 6.67
C LEU A 286 12.30 5.21 7.99
N LEU A 287 11.70 4.01 8.11
CA LEU A 287 10.71 3.70 9.13
C LEU A 287 11.21 3.98 10.55
N SER A 288 12.35 3.44 10.93
CA SER A 288 12.87 3.55 12.30
C SER A 288 13.19 4.99 12.68
N GLU A 289 13.89 5.73 11.82
CA GLU A 289 14.28 7.12 12.08
C GLU A 289 13.07 8.05 12.15
N CYS A 290 12.13 7.90 11.23
CA CYS A 290 10.92 8.70 11.22
C CYS A 290 10.01 8.42 12.42
N MET A 291 9.91 7.15 12.84
CA MET A 291 9.11 6.80 14.02
C MET A 291 9.80 7.19 15.32
N ALA A 292 11.13 7.15 15.40
CA ALA A 292 11.88 7.72 16.51
C ALA A 292 11.61 9.23 16.68
N PHE A 293 11.61 9.97 15.56
CA PHE A 293 11.25 11.39 15.55
C PHE A 293 9.81 11.63 16.03
N ALA A 294 8.85 10.81 15.58
CA ALA A 294 7.43 11.00 15.88
C ALA A 294 7.04 10.54 17.30
N CYS A 295 7.82 9.67 17.92
CA CYS A 295 7.52 8.93 19.14
C CYS A 295 7.12 9.83 20.33
N ASP A 296 7.86 10.92 20.56
CA ASP A 296 7.59 11.86 21.65
C ASP A 296 6.29 12.67 21.47
N GLY A 297 5.70 12.65 20.27
CA GLY A 297 4.40 13.27 20.00
C GLY A 297 3.21 12.39 20.43
N ALA A 298 3.41 11.09 20.71
CA ALA A 298 2.34 10.16 21.09
C ALA A 298 2.86 8.91 21.83
N TYR A 299 3.60 9.08 22.90
CA TYR A 299 4.16 7.95 23.68
C TYR A 299 3.12 6.88 24.02
N GLU A 300 1.90 7.26 24.42
CA GLU A 300 0.82 6.32 24.71
C GLU A 300 0.55 5.36 23.54
N LYS A 301 0.45 5.88 22.31
CA LYS A 301 0.17 5.06 21.13
C LYS A 301 1.33 4.11 20.80
N PHE A 302 2.56 4.60 20.83
CA PHE A 302 3.75 3.79 20.58
C PHE A 302 3.95 2.73 21.69
N ALA A 303 3.72 3.08 22.97
CA ALA A 303 3.78 2.15 24.10
C ALA A 303 2.76 1.01 23.94
N ARG A 304 1.53 1.34 23.49
CA ARG A 304 0.50 0.34 23.22
C ARG A 304 0.91 -0.62 22.10
N LEU A 305 1.54 -0.14 21.04
CA LEU A 305 2.11 -1.01 20.01
C LEU A 305 3.23 -1.89 20.56
N GLY A 306 4.07 -1.37 21.46
CA GLY A 306 5.07 -2.15 22.17
C GLY A 306 4.46 -3.28 23.03
N ASP A 307 3.34 -3.01 23.71
CA ASP A 307 2.62 -4.04 24.46
C ASP A 307 2.00 -5.10 23.55
N ILE A 308 1.38 -4.67 22.45
CA ILE A 308 0.70 -5.56 21.48
C ILE A 308 1.70 -6.50 20.77
N THR A 309 2.87 -5.99 20.43
CA THR A 309 3.94 -6.78 19.78
C THR A 309 4.76 -7.62 20.76
N GLY A 310 4.57 -7.42 22.07
CA GLY A 310 5.28 -8.14 23.12
C GLY A 310 6.73 -7.71 23.32
N VAL A 311 7.16 -6.61 22.68
CA VAL A 311 8.54 -6.09 22.82
C VAL A 311 8.74 -5.29 24.10
N SER A 312 7.66 -4.82 24.72
CA SER A 312 7.69 -4.11 25.99
C SER A 312 7.50 -5.07 27.19
N LYS A 313 7.89 -4.59 28.37
CA LYS A 313 7.71 -5.33 29.65
C LYS A 313 6.78 -4.55 30.57
N PRO A 314 6.00 -5.24 31.44
CA PRO A 314 5.09 -4.56 32.39
C PRO A 314 5.78 -3.58 33.34
N SER A 315 7.06 -3.75 33.59
CA SER A 315 7.85 -2.86 34.47
C SER A 315 8.33 -1.58 33.82
N MET A 316 8.21 -1.47 32.49
CA MET A 316 8.63 -0.29 31.74
C MET A 316 7.62 0.84 31.90
N THR A 317 8.12 2.06 31.95
CA THR A 317 7.31 3.29 31.80
C THR A 317 6.74 3.38 30.39
N GLU A 318 5.73 4.20 30.20
CA GLU A 318 5.13 4.45 28.88
C GLU A 318 6.20 4.87 27.84
N LYS A 319 7.10 5.78 28.22
CA LYS A 319 8.20 6.22 27.36
C LYS A 319 9.14 5.05 26.98
N GLU A 320 9.56 4.25 27.95
CA GLU A 320 10.44 3.10 27.70
C GLU A 320 9.78 2.05 26.80
N LYS A 321 8.48 1.80 26.96
CA LYS A 321 7.70 0.92 26.06
C LYS A 321 7.66 1.45 24.63
N ALA A 322 7.43 2.75 24.47
CA ALA A 322 7.39 3.42 23.18
C ALA A 322 8.76 3.36 22.47
N GLU A 323 9.84 3.64 23.20
CA GLU A 323 11.21 3.54 22.70
C GLU A 323 11.59 2.10 22.33
N ALA A 324 11.16 1.10 23.12
CA ALA A 324 11.35 -0.32 22.83
C ALA A 324 10.63 -0.73 21.52
N PHE A 325 9.42 -0.22 21.27
CA PHE A 325 8.71 -0.48 20.01
C PHE A 325 9.46 0.14 18.81
N VAL A 326 9.93 1.38 18.94
CA VAL A 326 10.70 2.04 17.87
C VAL A 326 12.00 1.27 17.57
N ALA A 327 12.71 0.79 18.61
CA ALA A 327 13.89 -0.05 18.41
C ALA A 327 13.55 -1.35 17.66
N ALA A 328 12.43 -2.00 18.01
CA ALA A 328 11.97 -3.21 17.37
C ALA A 328 11.59 -3.02 15.88
N LEU A 329 11.20 -1.80 15.45
CA LEU A 329 11.04 -1.49 14.02
C LEU A 329 12.37 -1.61 13.26
N GLY A 330 13.47 -1.17 13.85
CA GLY A 330 14.81 -1.35 13.28
C GLY A 330 15.21 -2.84 13.22
N GLU A 331 14.91 -3.59 14.28
CA GLU A 331 15.22 -5.02 14.35
C GLU A 331 14.47 -5.83 13.27
N ILE A 332 13.19 -5.58 13.04
CA ILE A 332 12.43 -6.29 11.99
C ILE A 332 12.94 -5.92 10.58
N CYS A 333 13.36 -4.67 10.36
CA CYS A 333 14.03 -4.27 9.11
C CYS A 333 15.35 -5.03 8.92
N ALA A 334 16.16 -5.17 9.99
CA ALA A 334 17.40 -5.93 9.94
C ALA A 334 17.16 -7.43 9.69
N VAL A 335 16.14 -8.04 10.29
CA VAL A 335 15.73 -9.44 10.02
C VAL A 335 15.34 -9.64 8.56
N CYS A 336 14.72 -8.64 7.95
CA CYS A 336 14.35 -8.64 6.53
C CYS A 336 15.50 -8.19 5.60
N GLU A 337 16.71 -8.04 6.12
CA GLU A 337 17.93 -7.68 5.39
C GLU A 337 17.73 -6.40 4.54
N VAL A 338 17.05 -5.38 5.12
CA VAL A 338 16.87 -4.09 4.45
C VAL A 338 18.23 -3.42 4.25
N PRO A 339 18.65 -3.15 3.01
CA PRO A 339 19.93 -2.51 2.76
C PRO A 339 19.87 -1.02 3.11
N THR A 340 21.00 -0.43 3.43
CA THR A 340 21.16 1.03 3.43
C THR A 340 21.04 1.60 2.01
N LEU A 341 20.85 2.92 1.87
CA LEU A 341 20.84 3.58 0.56
C LEU A 341 22.12 3.31 -0.23
N ALA A 342 23.28 3.29 0.44
CA ALA A 342 24.58 3.00 -0.17
C ALA A 342 24.68 1.55 -0.65
N GLU A 343 24.27 0.58 0.15
CA GLU A 343 24.27 -0.84 -0.22
C GLU A 343 23.29 -1.15 -1.36
N TYR A 344 22.18 -0.40 -1.42
CA TYR A 344 21.26 -0.48 -2.56
C TYR A 344 21.86 0.05 -3.86
N GLY A 345 22.93 0.85 -3.78
CA GLY A 345 23.62 1.44 -4.93
C GLY A 345 23.15 2.86 -5.29
N THR A 346 22.48 3.53 -4.37
CA THR A 346 22.09 4.94 -4.55
C THR A 346 23.33 5.83 -4.59
N ASP A 347 23.40 6.78 -5.55
CA ASP A 347 24.41 7.83 -5.55
C ASP A 347 24.23 8.75 -4.34
N ILE A 348 25.04 8.52 -3.31
CA ILE A 348 24.93 9.24 -2.01
C ILE A 348 25.21 10.73 -2.18
N GLU A 349 26.13 11.12 -3.06
CA GLU A 349 26.42 12.54 -3.29
C GLU A 349 25.28 13.24 -4.05
N ALA A 350 24.66 12.56 -5.02
CA ALA A 350 23.46 13.05 -5.67
C ALA A 350 22.29 13.13 -4.67
N PHE A 351 22.16 12.14 -3.76
CA PHE A 351 21.16 12.16 -2.71
C PHE A 351 21.32 13.38 -1.81
N ARG A 352 22.55 13.63 -1.31
CA ARG A 352 22.86 14.83 -0.47
C ARG A 352 22.46 16.12 -1.16
N ARG A 353 22.81 16.28 -2.44
CA ARG A 353 22.43 17.47 -3.22
C ARG A 353 20.93 17.64 -3.42
N SER A 354 20.17 16.56 -3.33
CA SER A 354 18.72 16.55 -3.54
C SER A 354 17.90 16.72 -2.26
N ILE A 355 18.51 16.66 -1.07
CA ILE A 355 17.81 16.69 0.23
C ILE A 355 16.88 17.90 0.34
N ASP A 356 17.35 19.09 -0.05
CA ASP A 356 16.55 20.32 0.07
C ASP A 356 15.26 20.23 -0.77
N LYS A 357 15.38 19.82 -2.04
CA LYS A 357 14.25 19.60 -2.94
C LYS A 357 13.34 18.48 -2.44
N MET A 358 13.90 17.34 -2.04
CA MET A 358 13.12 16.22 -1.51
C MET A 358 12.34 16.61 -0.25
N SER A 359 12.87 17.52 0.57
CA SER A 359 12.19 18.01 1.77
C SER A 359 10.98 18.87 1.40
N ASP A 360 11.11 19.72 0.38
CA ASP A 360 9.98 20.50 -0.14
C ASP A 360 8.90 19.60 -0.76
N ASP A 361 9.30 18.62 -1.57
CA ASP A 361 8.39 17.66 -2.20
C ASP A 361 7.66 16.81 -1.13
N ALA A 362 8.36 16.39 -0.08
CA ALA A 362 7.77 15.65 1.03
C ALA A 362 6.68 16.47 1.73
N LEU A 363 6.95 17.73 2.06
CA LEU A 363 5.96 18.63 2.68
C LEU A 363 4.79 18.92 1.76
N ALA A 364 5.05 19.17 0.47
CA ALA A 364 4.02 19.43 -0.54
C ALA A 364 3.07 18.24 -0.72
N SER A 365 3.52 17.01 -0.43
CA SER A 365 2.67 15.80 -0.45
C SER A 365 1.51 15.85 0.57
N GLY A 366 1.61 16.70 1.59
CA GLY A 366 0.65 16.81 2.70
C GLY A 366 0.72 15.67 3.73
N SER A 367 1.44 14.58 3.45
CA SER A 367 1.53 13.42 4.35
C SER A 367 2.22 13.73 5.68
N PRO A 368 3.35 14.49 5.73
CA PRO A 368 3.98 14.86 6.99
C PRO A 368 3.07 15.66 7.93
N GLY A 369 2.11 16.41 7.39
CA GLY A 369 1.12 17.17 8.18
C GLY A 369 0.17 16.29 9.00
N ASN A 370 0.07 15.00 8.69
CA ASN A 370 -0.74 14.03 9.44
C ASN A 370 0.03 13.38 10.62
N THR A 371 1.32 13.64 10.76
CA THR A 371 2.15 13.11 11.86
C THR A 371 1.69 13.72 13.19
N VAL A 372 1.65 12.93 14.26
CA VAL A 372 1.27 13.40 15.61
C VAL A 372 2.16 14.55 16.12
N LYS A 373 3.40 14.56 15.70
CA LYS A 373 4.34 15.68 15.96
C LYS A 373 4.33 16.66 14.78
N THR A 374 4.50 17.94 15.07
CA THR A 374 4.68 18.93 14.00
C THR A 374 5.99 18.67 13.27
N VAL A 375 5.93 18.66 11.96
CA VAL A 375 7.07 18.38 11.08
C VAL A 375 7.45 19.66 10.34
N THR A 376 8.70 20.07 10.44
CA THR A 376 9.28 21.20 9.70
C THR A 376 10.18 20.71 8.57
N LYS A 377 10.59 21.61 7.67
CA LYS A 377 11.57 21.28 6.62
C LYS A 377 12.90 20.85 7.22
N GLU A 378 13.36 21.54 8.26
CA GLU A 378 14.59 21.25 8.97
C GLU A 378 14.57 19.85 9.63
N ASP A 379 13.41 19.41 10.10
CA ASP A 379 13.25 18.06 10.63
C ASP A 379 13.43 17.01 9.53
N ILE A 380 12.82 17.22 8.36
CA ILE A 380 12.93 16.30 7.21
C ILE A 380 14.37 16.26 6.70
N VAL A 381 15.04 17.40 6.59
CA VAL A 381 16.47 17.48 6.22
C VAL A 381 17.30 16.62 7.17
N ARG A 382 17.13 16.79 8.49
CA ARG A 382 17.86 15.99 9.49
C ARG A 382 17.59 14.50 9.38
N LEU A 383 16.36 14.11 9.11
CA LEU A 383 15.98 12.71 8.94
C LEU A 383 16.59 12.10 7.66
N TYR A 384 16.62 12.83 6.54
CA TYR A 384 17.33 12.38 5.35
C TYR A 384 18.85 12.25 5.59
N GLU A 385 19.45 13.16 6.37
CA GLU A 385 20.86 13.05 6.75
C GLU A 385 21.13 11.87 7.69
N ALA A 386 20.18 11.53 8.58
CA ALA A 386 20.31 10.40 9.49
C ALA A 386 20.34 9.05 8.76
N VAL A 387 19.50 8.86 7.74
CA VAL A 387 19.46 7.59 6.97
C VAL A 387 20.65 7.41 6.00
N LEU A 388 21.51 8.40 5.87
CA LEU A 388 22.78 8.31 5.13
C LEU A 388 23.95 7.77 5.97
N LYS A 389 23.76 7.59 7.27
CA LYS A 389 24.80 7.07 8.19
C LYS A 389 24.77 5.56 8.23
#